data_61999db481c85b2d1f8a21ce21a10811
#
_entry.id   61999db481c85b2d1f8a21ce21a10811
#
_cell.length_a   1.000
_cell.length_b   1.000
_cell.length_c   1.000
_cell.angle_alpha   90.00
_cell.angle_beta   90.00
_cell.angle_gamma   90.00
#
_symmetry.space_group_name_H-M   'P 1'
#
loop_
_entity.id
_entity.type
_entity.pdbx_description
1 polymer ?
#
loop_
_entity_poly.entity_id
_entity_poly.type
_entity_poly.pdbx_seq_one_letter_code
_entity_poly.pdbx_strand_id
1 'polypeptide(L)'
;MKRLLSVGVLLLALTSFGGNNDIYLTQTGTGLTLTIDQIGATNKVGTSQARVTLSGTSMTVDLDQIGDTNTFAATIAQGNSSSWTYKATGDSNTAAITVGGTGDSASTDFDFEATGDSNVLTFTQGDSATATSGNQDFVVTGTSNNINAKCNVVGCINNWTVSGNSNDIDTLQSGRQDHDITVVLTGSSNDVDVDQTDTASTNVANIISTTTTGTINIAQCASGC
;
A
#
# COMPACT_ATOMS: atom_id res chain seq x y z
N MET A 1 9.24 15.97 16.96
CA MET A 1 9.39 15.41 18.33
C MET A 1 9.76 13.95 18.21
N LYS A 2 10.98 13.55 18.61
CA LYS A 2 11.40 12.13 18.55
C LYS A 2 10.94 11.45 19.83
N ARG A 3 10.08 10.47 19.75
CA ARG A 3 9.76 9.57 20.87
C ARG A 3 10.16 8.15 20.50
N LEU A 4 11.13 7.63 21.19
CA LEU A 4 11.49 6.21 21.18
C LEU A 4 10.72 5.55 22.34
N LEU A 5 9.84 4.62 22.06
CA LEU A 5 9.17 3.85 23.09
C LEU A 5 9.30 2.36 22.78
N SER A 6 9.91 1.65 23.68
CA SER A 6 10.00 0.19 23.69
C SER A 6 9.13 -0.30 24.84
N VAL A 7 8.19 -1.18 24.60
CA VAL A 7 7.54 -2.14 25.52
C VAL A 7 6.01 -2.22 25.35
N GLY A 8 5.48 -3.44 25.20
CA GLY A 8 4.09 -3.77 25.50
C GLY A 8 3.06 -3.16 24.53
N VAL A 9 1.82 -3.41 24.75
CA VAL A 9 0.72 -2.78 24.01
C VAL A 9 0.87 -1.26 24.06
N LEU A 10 1.10 -0.62 22.93
CA LEU A 10 1.12 0.84 22.80
C LEU A 10 -0.14 1.29 22.06
N LEU A 11 -0.93 2.09 22.73
CA LEU A 11 -2.00 2.87 22.11
C LEU A 11 -1.49 4.30 21.92
N LEU A 12 -1.33 4.74 20.68
CA LEU A 12 -0.91 6.08 20.35
C LEU A 12 -1.91 6.71 19.38
N ALA A 13 -2.54 7.79 19.81
CA ALA A 13 -3.35 8.64 18.96
C ALA A 13 -2.64 10.00 18.81
N LEU A 14 -2.44 10.44 17.59
CA LEU A 14 -1.81 11.70 17.25
C LEU A 14 -2.73 12.48 16.32
N THR A 15 -3.09 13.69 16.73
CA THR A 15 -3.85 14.61 15.89
C THR A 15 -3.03 15.86 15.66
N SER A 16 -2.93 16.30 14.42
CA SER A 16 -2.18 17.50 14.03
C SER A 16 -3.02 18.37 13.08
N PHE A 17 -3.05 19.66 13.32
CA PHE A 17 -3.85 20.62 12.58
C PHE A 17 -2.98 21.75 12.00
N GLY A 18 -3.13 22.00 10.70
CA GLY A 18 -2.59 23.16 10.01
C GLY A 18 -1.07 23.21 9.81
N GLY A 19 -0.61 23.77 8.71
CA GLY A 19 0.79 23.94 8.38
C GLY A 19 1.50 22.64 7.94
N ASN A 20 2.80 22.55 8.17
CA ASN A 20 3.58 21.34 7.90
C ASN A 20 3.41 20.35 9.06
N ASN A 21 2.72 19.27 8.80
CA ASN A 21 2.42 18.24 9.79
C ASN A 21 3.37 17.05 9.64
N ASP A 22 4.62 17.20 10.07
CA ASP A 22 5.60 16.14 9.97
C ASP A 22 5.53 15.21 11.21
N ILE A 23 5.28 13.93 10.99
CA ILE A 23 5.32 12.89 12.03
C ILE A 23 6.36 11.85 11.65
N TYR A 24 7.29 11.60 12.59
CA TYR A 24 8.31 10.56 12.46
C TYR A 24 8.14 9.58 13.61
N LEU A 25 8.02 8.30 13.30
CA LEU A 25 7.77 7.28 14.31
C LEU A 25 8.66 6.06 14.06
N THR A 26 9.29 5.59 15.12
CA THR A 26 9.95 4.29 15.14
C THR A 26 9.40 3.51 16.31
N GLN A 27 8.85 2.34 16.06
CA GLN A 27 8.26 1.47 17.06
C GLN A 27 8.68 0.02 16.86
N THR A 28 8.98 -0.65 17.97
CA THR A 28 9.27 -2.09 17.98
C THR A 28 8.50 -2.74 19.13
N GLY A 29 7.80 -3.82 18.84
CA GLY A 29 7.01 -4.55 19.85
C GLY A 29 5.83 -5.32 19.25
N THR A 30 5.07 -5.94 20.13
CA THR A 30 3.87 -6.70 19.75
C THR A 30 2.61 -6.00 20.21
N GLY A 31 1.50 -6.13 19.48
CA GLY A 31 0.21 -5.58 19.85
C GLY A 31 0.14 -4.04 19.79
N LEU A 32 0.86 -3.42 18.86
CA LEU A 32 0.76 -1.98 18.63
C LEU A 32 -0.61 -1.61 18.07
N THR A 33 -1.23 -0.62 18.66
CA THR A 33 -2.34 0.12 18.02
C THR A 33 -1.90 1.56 17.83
N LEU A 34 -1.92 2.03 16.61
CA LEU A 34 -1.50 3.37 16.22
C LEU A 34 -2.60 4.03 15.40
N THR A 35 -3.07 5.18 15.86
CA THR A 35 -3.97 6.04 15.09
C THR A 35 -3.32 7.39 14.89
N ILE A 36 -3.31 7.87 13.66
CA ILE A 36 -2.78 9.18 13.29
C ILE A 36 -3.80 9.91 12.43
N ASP A 37 -4.25 11.06 12.89
CA ASP A 37 -5.09 11.97 12.13
C ASP A 37 -4.31 13.24 11.83
N GLN A 38 -4.15 13.56 10.56
CA GLN A 38 -3.55 14.82 10.11
C GLN A 38 -4.55 15.62 9.29
N ILE A 39 -4.84 16.83 9.74
CA ILE A 39 -5.75 17.75 9.07
C ILE A 39 -4.99 19.03 8.77
N GLY A 40 -4.93 19.40 7.49
CA GLY A 40 -4.27 20.62 7.06
C GLY A 40 -3.78 20.57 5.63
N ALA A 41 -3.25 21.66 5.14
CA ALA A 41 -2.89 21.86 3.74
C ALA A 41 -1.68 21.01 3.28
N THR A 42 -0.73 20.70 4.17
CA THR A 42 0.45 19.92 3.79
C THR A 42 0.73 18.83 4.83
N ASN A 43 0.26 17.65 4.56
CA ASN A 43 0.37 16.51 5.47
C ASN A 43 1.59 15.67 5.11
N LYS A 44 2.31 15.18 6.12
CA LYS A 44 3.40 14.23 5.94
C LYS A 44 3.50 13.29 7.14
N VAL A 45 3.56 12.01 6.88
CA VAL A 45 3.91 10.98 7.87
C VAL A 45 5.12 10.24 7.35
N GLY A 46 6.27 10.62 7.86
CA GLY A 46 7.56 10.16 7.35
C GLY A 46 7.91 10.72 5.96
N THR A 47 9.18 10.74 5.63
CA THR A 47 9.72 11.15 4.33
C THR A 47 10.67 10.09 3.80
N SER A 48 11.23 10.31 2.62
CA SER A 48 12.30 9.45 2.08
C SER A 48 13.54 9.37 2.97
N GLN A 49 13.75 10.36 3.86
CA GLN A 49 14.90 10.43 4.77
C GLN A 49 14.57 10.02 6.21
N ALA A 50 13.29 10.07 6.59
CA ALA A 50 12.83 9.72 7.93
C ALA A 50 11.44 9.06 7.85
N ARG A 51 11.42 7.82 7.41
CA ARG A 51 10.21 7.00 7.28
C ARG A 51 9.65 6.63 8.65
N VAL A 52 8.36 6.38 8.70
CA VAL A 52 7.78 5.60 9.79
C VAL A 52 8.35 4.19 9.70
N THR A 53 8.98 3.71 10.78
CA THR A 53 9.52 2.36 10.84
C THR A 53 8.82 1.60 11.96
N LEU A 54 8.13 0.54 11.61
CA LEU A 54 7.42 -0.31 12.54
C LEU A 54 7.94 -1.74 12.43
N SER A 55 8.10 -2.40 13.58
CA SER A 55 8.57 -3.78 13.63
C SER A 55 7.85 -4.51 14.76
N GLY A 56 7.10 -5.56 14.43
CA GLY A 56 6.41 -6.34 15.44
C GLY A 56 5.33 -7.24 14.85
N THR A 57 4.54 -7.83 15.73
CA THR A 57 3.43 -8.70 15.35
C THR A 57 2.12 -8.15 15.91
N SER A 58 1.00 -8.48 15.24
CA SER A 58 -0.35 -8.08 15.67
C SER A 58 -0.48 -6.55 15.81
N MET A 59 -0.01 -5.82 14.81
CA MET A 59 -0.13 -4.38 14.77
C MET A 59 -1.43 -3.96 14.08
N THR A 60 -2.07 -2.94 14.61
CA THR A 60 -3.19 -2.25 13.95
C THR A 60 -2.76 -0.80 13.75
N VAL A 61 -2.77 -0.35 12.51
CA VAL A 61 -2.40 1.02 12.16
C VAL A 61 -3.52 1.64 11.34
N ASP A 62 -3.95 2.78 11.78
CA ASP A 62 -4.98 3.59 11.15
C ASP A 62 -4.45 5.01 10.95
N LEU A 63 -4.34 5.44 9.70
CA LEU A 63 -3.77 6.71 9.33
C LEU A 63 -4.71 7.46 8.40
N ASP A 64 -5.22 8.59 8.88
CA ASP A 64 -6.04 9.50 8.10
C ASP A 64 -5.29 10.80 7.81
N GLN A 65 -5.24 11.19 6.53
CA GLN A 65 -4.71 12.47 6.08
C GLN A 65 -5.78 13.23 5.30
N ILE A 66 -6.11 14.42 5.76
CA ILE A 66 -7.08 15.31 5.11
C ILE A 66 -6.39 16.64 4.82
N GLY A 67 -6.37 17.03 3.55
CA GLY A 67 -5.75 18.29 3.12
C GLY A 67 -5.27 18.24 1.68
N ASP A 68 -4.63 19.29 1.22
CA ASP A 68 -4.27 19.49 -0.18
C ASP A 68 -3.08 18.61 -0.63
N THR A 69 -2.08 18.39 0.24
CA THR A 69 -0.88 17.63 -0.15
C THR A 69 -0.55 16.57 0.89
N ASN A 70 -0.88 15.35 0.60
CA ASN A 70 -0.68 14.21 1.49
C ASN A 70 0.60 13.46 1.09
N THR A 71 1.32 12.95 2.08
CA THR A 71 2.48 12.08 1.84
C THR A 71 2.57 11.07 2.98
N PHE A 72 2.64 9.80 2.65
CA PHE A 72 2.88 8.73 3.60
C PHE A 72 4.07 7.88 3.18
N ALA A 73 5.07 7.73 4.04
CA ALA A 73 6.21 6.87 3.78
C ALA A 73 6.49 5.97 4.99
N ALA A 74 6.34 4.68 4.82
CA ALA A 74 6.50 3.70 5.88
C ALA A 74 7.36 2.50 5.48
N THR A 75 8.10 1.97 6.45
CA THR A 75 8.77 0.67 6.36
C THR A 75 8.32 -0.19 7.53
N ILE A 76 7.73 -1.32 7.21
CA ILE A 76 7.27 -2.31 8.17
C ILE A 76 8.25 -3.47 8.08
N ALA A 77 9.21 -3.55 9.01
CA ALA A 77 10.29 -4.53 8.95
C ALA A 77 9.80 -5.95 9.25
N GLN A 78 8.85 -6.08 10.19
CA GLN A 78 8.15 -7.32 10.50
C GLN A 78 6.69 -6.96 10.75
N GLY A 79 5.76 -7.66 10.14
CA GLY A 79 4.35 -7.29 10.17
C GLY A 79 3.41 -8.48 10.29
N ASN A 80 3.80 -9.56 10.98
CA ASN A 80 2.96 -10.75 11.08
C ASN A 80 1.60 -10.45 11.74
N SER A 81 0.52 -10.88 11.09
CA SER A 81 -0.86 -10.69 11.55
C SER A 81 -1.17 -9.21 11.83
N SER A 82 -0.81 -8.33 10.93
CA SER A 82 -1.01 -6.89 11.08
C SER A 82 -2.07 -6.39 10.12
N SER A 83 -2.83 -5.40 10.53
CA SER A 83 -3.84 -4.71 9.73
C SER A 83 -3.49 -3.23 9.61
N TRP A 84 -3.53 -2.72 8.41
CA TRP A 84 -3.12 -1.36 8.08
C TRP A 84 -4.20 -0.69 7.25
N THR A 85 -4.63 0.45 7.72
CA THR A 85 -5.54 1.32 6.96
C THR A 85 -4.84 2.65 6.71
N TYR A 86 -4.79 3.07 5.47
CA TYR A 86 -4.36 4.41 5.11
C TYR A 86 -5.44 5.08 4.26
N LYS A 87 -5.89 6.21 4.74
CA LYS A 87 -6.87 7.05 4.03
C LYS A 87 -6.32 8.44 3.80
N ALA A 88 -6.33 8.87 2.55
CA ALA A 88 -5.94 10.21 2.16
C ALA A 88 -7.06 10.90 1.38
N THR A 89 -7.38 12.12 1.78
CA THR A 89 -8.35 12.97 1.08
C THR A 89 -7.71 14.31 0.79
N GLY A 90 -7.60 14.68 -0.47
CA GLY A 90 -6.96 15.93 -0.88
C GLY A 90 -6.54 15.89 -2.35
N ASP A 91 -5.91 16.95 -2.82
CA ASP A 91 -5.57 17.12 -4.23
C ASP A 91 -4.40 16.24 -4.69
N SER A 92 -3.39 16.03 -3.84
CA SER A 92 -2.20 15.28 -4.24
C SER A 92 -1.79 14.27 -3.17
N ASN A 93 -2.17 13.03 -3.35
CA ASN A 93 -1.86 11.96 -2.43
C ASN A 93 -0.62 11.19 -2.91
N THR A 94 0.28 10.88 -2.01
CA THR A 94 1.45 10.06 -2.30
C THR A 94 1.67 9.08 -1.15
N ALA A 95 1.77 7.80 -1.46
CA ALA A 95 2.10 6.78 -0.49
C ALA A 95 3.26 5.91 -0.99
N ALA A 96 4.24 5.67 -0.11
CA ALA A 96 5.36 4.78 -0.39
C ALA A 96 5.56 3.82 0.80
N ILE A 97 5.15 2.58 0.63
CA ILE A 97 5.04 1.62 1.71
C ILE A 97 5.81 0.35 1.37
N THR A 98 6.66 -0.09 2.30
CA THR A 98 7.39 -1.36 2.19
C THR A 98 7.08 -2.23 3.40
N VAL A 99 6.58 -3.45 3.15
CA VAL A 99 6.23 -4.43 4.18
C VAL A 99 7.13 -5.66 4.05
N GLY A 100 7.74 -6.10 5.15
CA GLY A 100 8.57 -7.30 5.19
C GLY A 100 9.96 -7.14 4.58
N GLY A 101 10.57 -5.96 4.67
CA GLY A 101 11.89 -5.68 4.05
C GLY A 101 13.06 -6.50 4.61
N THR A 102 13.00 -6.98 5.86
CA THR A 102 14.06 -7.80 6.49
C THR A 102 13.55 -8.95 7.34
N GLY A 103 12.24 -9.23 7.33
CA GLY A 103 11.64 -10.23 8.20
C GLY A 103 10.30 -10.73 7.67
N ASP A 104 9.70 -11.64 8.42
CA ASP A 104 8.42 -12.25 8.06
C ASP A 104 7.28 -11.22 8.04
N SER A 105 6.44 -11.29 7.02
CA SER A 105 5.21 -10.49 6.92
C SER A 105 4.00 -11.40 6.63
N ALA A 106 3.84 -12.42 7.43
CA ALA A 106 2.73 -13.35 7.28
C ALA A 106 1.40 -12.70 7.65
N SER A 107 0.39 -12.87 6.80
CA SER A 107 -0.99 -12.41 7.04
C SER A 107 -1.07 -10.90 7.35
N THR A 108 -0.47 -10.09 6.49
CA THR A 108 -0.60 -8.62 6.60
C THR A 108 -1.68 -8.15 5.64
N ASP A 109 -2.73 -7.53 6.19
CA ASP A 109 -3.78 -6.90 5.42
C ASP A 109 -3.49 -5.40 5.28
N PHE A 110 -3.67 -4.87 4.08
CA PHE A 110 -3.42 -3.47 3.78
C PHE A 110 -4.57 -2.87 2.97
N ASP A 111 -5.28 -1.93 3.59
CA ASP A 111 -6.33 -1.15 2.97
C ASP A 111 -5.82 0.25 2.63
N PHE A 112 -5.90 0.64 1.39
CA PHE A 112 -5.52 1.96 0.91
C PHE A 112 -6.70 2.65 0.25
N GLU A 113 -7.09 3.81 0.77
CA GLU A 113 -8.09 4.68 0.17
C GLU A 113 -7.49 6.05 -0.11
N ALA A 114 -7.48 6.48 -1.36
CA ALA A 114 -7.04 7.81 -1.74
C ALA A 114 -8.08 8.51 -2.62
N THR A 115 -8.43 9.72 -2.24
CA THR A 115 -9.34 10.57 -3.01
C THR A 115 -8.68 11.92 -3.24
N GLY A 116 -8.55 12.33 -4.50
CA GLY A 116 -7.92 13.58 -4.90
C GLY A 116 -7.66 13.65 -6.39
N ASP A 117 -7.00 14.70 -6.84
CA ASP A 117 -6.74 14.89 -8.26
C ASP A 117 -5.60 14.02 -8.79
N SER A 118 -4.56 13.81 -8.01
CA SER A 118 -3.40 13.03 -8.43
C SER A 118 -2.96 12.08 -7.32
N ASN A 119 -3.11 10.79 -7.54
CA ASN A 119 -2.77 9.77 -6.56
C ASN A 119 -1.57 8.96 -7.03
N VAL A 120 -0.57 8.81 -6.17
CA VAL A 120 0.60 7.98 -6.42
C VAL A 120 0.75 6.97 -5.29
N LEU A 121 0.74 5.69 -5.61
CA LEU A 121 0.98 4.62 -4.67
C LEU A 121 2.17 3.77 -5.14
N THR A 122 3.16 3.64 -4.28
CA THR A 122 4.22 2.63 -4.41
C THR A 122 4.13 1.68 -3.22
N PHE A 123 3.79 0.45 -3.47
CA PHE A 123 3.63 -0.58 -2.45
C PHE A 123 4.52 -1.78 -2.75
N THR A 124 5.25 -2.25 -1.74
CA THR A 124 6.05 -3.47 -1.86
C THR A 124 5.82 -4.34 -0.65
N GLN A 125 5.40 -5.57 -0.86
CA GLN A 125 5.25 -6.57 0.19
C GLN A 125 6.15 -7.77 -0.10
N GLY A 126 6.86 -8.25 0.93
CA GLY A 126 7.66 -9.47 0.85
C GLY A 126 8.92 -9.35 0.01
N ASP A 127 9.74 -8.36 0.24
CA ASP A 127 11.04 -8.23 -0.45
C ASP A 127 12.04 -9.33 -0.04
N SER A 128 11.73 -10.13 0.97
CA SER A 128 12.47 -11.33 1.40
C SER A 128 11.58 -12.59 1.38
N ALA A 129 12.19 -13.73 1.14
CA ALA A 129 11.56 -15.00 0.73
C ALA A 129 10.61 -15.69 1.74
N THR A 130 10.21 -15.07 2.83
CA THR A 130 9.42 -15.70 3.91
C THR A 130 8.04 -15.08 4.16
N ALA A 131 7.62 -14.11 3.35
CA ALA A 131 6.29 -13.55 3.49
C ALA A 131 5.22 -14.53 2.97
N THR A 132 4.16 -14.73 3.75
CA THR A 132 3.03 -15.62 3.40
C THR A 132 1.74 -14.88 3.57
N SER A 133 0.86 -14.99 2.59
CA SER A 133 -0.44 -14.35 2.46
C SER A 133 -0.50 -12.84 2.80
N GLY A 134 -1.12 -12.11 1.93
CA GLY A 134 -1.38 -10.68 2.10
C GLY A 134 -2.62 -10.32 1.31
N ASN A 135 -3.53 -9.58 1.92
CA ASN A 135 -4.67 -8.99 1.26
C ASN A 135 -4.39 -7.50 1.07
N GLN A 136 -4.59 -7.01 -0.15
CA GLN A 136 -4.35 -5.64 -0.51
C GLN A 136 -5.60 -5.10 -1.19
N ASP A 137 -6.31 -4.24 -0.50
CA ASP A 137 -7.48 -3.58 -1.02
C ASP A 137 -7.16 -2.10 -1.29
N PHE A 138 -7.17 -1.71 -2.58
CA PHE A 138 -6.86 -0.34 -2.99
C PHE A 138 -8.08 0.31 -3.64
N VAL A 139 -8.52 1.42 -3.07
CA VAL A 139 -9.56 2.27 -3.64
C VAL A 139 -8.97 3.64 -3.94
N VAL A 140 -8.82 3.97 -5.21
CA VAL A 140 -8.18 5.20 -5.64
C VAL A 140 -9.08 5.98 -6.58
N THR A 141 -9.35 7.22 -6.22
CA THR A 141 -10.18 8.13 -7.04
C THR A 141 -9.44 9.44 -7.28
N GLY A 142 -9.20 9.77 -8.53
CA GLY A 142 -8.49 10.99 -8.93
C GLY A 142 -8.52 11.24 -10.42
N THR A 143 -7.91 12.29 -10.88
CA THR A 143 -7.80 12.56 -12.32
C THR A 143 -6.69 11.80 -12.99
N SER A 144 -5.59 11.54 -12.26
CA SER A 144 -4.45 10.77 -12.75
C SER A 144 -3.95 9.88 -11.62
N ASN A 145 -4.03 8.59 -11.80
CA ASN A 145 -3.62 7.65 -10.78
C ASN A 145 -2.41 6.86 -11.29
N ASN A 146 -1.36 6.80 -10.47
CA ASN A 146 -0.19 5.97 -10.74
C ASN A 146 -0.02 4.99 -9.57
N ILE A 147 -0.15 3.72 -9.84
CA ILE A 147 -0.09 2.65 -8.84
C ILE A 147 0.98 1.65 -9.26
N ASN A 148 2.02 1.54 -8.45
CA ASN A 148 3.05 0.53 -8.62
C ASN A 148 3.04 -0.37 -7.38
N ALA A 149 2.57 -1.59 -7.54
CA ALA A 149 2.43 -2.52 -6.44
C ALA A 149 3.15 -3.84 -6.72
N LYS A 150 4.07 -4.19 -5.84
CA LYS A 150 4.82 -5.43 -5.89
C LYS A 150 4.44 -6.32 -4.71
N CYS A 151 4.02 -7.51 -5.01
CA CYS A 151 3.80 -8.55 -4.02
C CYS A 151 4.67 -9.77 -4.29
N ASN A 152 5.64 -10.01 -3.45
CA ASN A 152 6.55 -11.14 -3.53
C ASN A 152 6.34 -12.09 -2.35
N VAL A 153 5.10 -12.50 -2.17
CA VAL A 153 4.67 -13.41 -1.09
C VAL A 153 3.88 -14.57 -1.66
N VAL A 154 3.82 -15.64 -0.91
CA VAL A 154 2.93 -16.76 -1.21
C VAL A 154 1.49 -16.31 -0.93
N GLY A 155 0.57 -16.47 -1.89
CA GLY A 155 -0.84 -16.17 -1.69
C GLY A 155 -1.17 -14.67 -1.60
N CYS A 156 -0.71 -13.87 -2.55
CA CYS A 156 -1.17 -12.49 -2.70
C CYS A 156 -2.59 -12.42 -3.23
N ILE A 157 -3.42 -11.63 -2.57
CA ILE A 157 -4.74 -11.25 -3.04
C ILE A 157 -4.78 -9.73 -3.19
N ASN A 158 -5.03 -9.27 -4.39
CA ASN A 158 -5.07 -7.85 -4.71
C ASN A 158 -6.44 -7.49 -5.28
N ASN A 159 -7.16 -6.58 -4.63
CA ASN A 159 -8.43 -6.05 -5.10
C ASN A 159 -8.29 -4.54 -5.26
N TRP A 160 -8.39 -4.07 -6.49
CA TRP A 160 -8.18 -2.67 -6.79
C TRP A 160 -9.37 -2.07 -7.49
N THR A 161 -9.83 -0.95 -6.98
CA THR A 161 -10.85 -0.13 -7.63
C THR A 161 -10.24 1.24 -7.90
N VAL A 162 -10.01 1.55 -9.17
CA VAL A 162 -9.35 2.78 -9.58
C VAL A 162 -10.24 3.56 -10.52
N SER A 163 -10.48 4.81 -10.19
CA SER A 163 -11.32 5.73 -10.96
C SER A 163 -10.60 7.03 -11.25
N GLY A 164 -10.45 7.36 -12.53
CA GLY A 164 -9.78 8.59 -12.97
C GLY A 164 -9.71 8.71 -14.48
N ASN A 165 -9.25 9.84 -14.99
CA ASN A 165 -9.15 10.03 -16.43
C ASN A 165 -7.95 9.33 -17.06
N SER A 166 -6.86 9.17 -16.31
CA SER A 166 -5.67 8.47 -16.76
C SER A 166 -5.16 7.63 -15.61
N ASN A 167 -5.20 6.33 -15.76
CA ASN A 167 -4.74 5.40 -14.75
C ASN A 167 -3.56 4.60 -15.33
N ASP A 168 -2.48 4.58 -14.59
CA ASP A 168 -1.26 3.85 -14.89
C ASP A 168 -1.01 2.87 -13.73
N ILE A 169 -1.10 1.58 -14.01
CA ILE A 169 -1.09 0.54 -12.99
C ILE A 169 -0.09 -0.52 -13.39
N ASP A 170 1.00 -0.58 -12.64
CA ASP A 170 2.00 -1.64 -12.73
C ASP A 170 1.87 -2.57 -11.52
N THR A 171 1.70 -3.85 -11.75
CA THR A 171 1.70 -4.83 -10.69
C THR A 171 2.61 -6.00 -11.00
N LEU A 172 3.43 -6.35 -10.04
CA LEU A 172 4.28 -7.53 -10.10
C LEU A 172 3.95 -8.45 -8.93
N GLN A 173 3.43 -9.62 -9.25
CA GLN A 173 3.24 -10.70 -8.30
C GLN A 173 4.27 -11.79 -8.58
N SER A 174 5.15 -12.05 -7.63
CA SER A 174 6.15 -13.10 -7.76
C SER A 174 6.17 -13.95 -6.49
N GLY A 175 6.07 -15.25 -6.62
CA GLY A 175 6.02 -16.15 -5.48
C GLY A 175 5.80 -17.59 -5.91
N ARG A 176 5.47 -18.47 -4.98
CA ARG A 176 5.40 -19.90 -5.23
C ARG A 176 4.00 -20.52 -5.13
N GLN A 177 2.96 -19.70 -4.97
CA GLN A 177 1.57 -20.19 -4.86
C GLN A 177 0.58 -19.14 -5.37
N ASP A 178 -0.69 -19.52 -5.40
CA ASP A 178 -1.78 -18.78 -6.02
C ASP A 178 -1.74 -17.27 -5.76
N HIS A 179 -1.72 -16.52 -6.83
CA HIS A 179 -1.84 -15.08 -6.81
C HIS A 179 -3.14 -14.69 -7.50
N ASP A 180 -3.98 -13.97 -6.79
CA ASP A 180 -5.21 -13.44 -7.34
C ASP A 180 -5.11 -11.92 -7.45
N ILE A 181 -5.45 -11.39 -8.61
CA ILE A 181 -5.63 -9.97 -8.80
C ILE A 181 -6.98 -9.66 -9.44
N THR A 182 -7.71 -8.77 -8.81
CA THR A 182 -8.92 -8.17 -9.39
C THR A 182 -8.73 -6.68 -9.50
N VAL A 183 -8.83 -6.14 -10.71
CA VAL A 183 -8.70 -4.71 -10.97
C VAL A 183 -9.95 -4.20 -11.66
N VAL A 184 -10.63 -3.25 -11.05
CA VAL A 184 -11.78 -2.54 -11.62
C VAL A 184 -11.36 -1.12 -11.95
N LEU A 185 -11.39 -0.77 -13.22
CA LEU A 185 -10.93 0.51 -13.73
C LEU A 185 -12.06 1.30 -14.38
N THR A 186 -12.14 2.56 -14.07
CA THR A 186 -13.05 3.50 -14.74
C THR A 186 -12.28 4.75 -15.14
N GLY A 187 -12.32 5.11 -16.43
CA GLY A 187 -11.63 6.29 -16.91
C GLY A 187 -11.58 6.44 -18.41
N SER A 188 -10.94 7.48 -18.91
CA SER A 188 -10.81 7.70 -20.35
C SER A 188 -9.56 7.04 -20.96
N SER A 189 -8.49 6.87 -20.20
CA SER A 189 -7.26 6.21 -20.64
C SER A 189 -6.70 5.40 -19.48
N ASN A 190 -6.62 4.09 -19.66
CA ASN A 190 -6.06 3.18 -18.66
C ASN A 190 -4.90 2.41 -19.28
N ASP A 191 -3.77 2.39 -18.59
CA ASP A 191 -2.64 1.55 -18.91
C ASP A 191 -2.40 0.61 -17.74
N VAL A 192 -2.40 -0.69 -18.01
CA VAL A 192 -2.34 -1.72 -16.98
C VAL A 192 -1.37 -2.80 -17.39
N ASP A 193 -0.33 -2.95 -16.61
CA ASP A 193 0.63 -4.05 -16.73
C ASP A 193 0.52 -4.97 -15.51
N VAL A 194 0.21 -6.23 -15.75
CA VAL A 194 0.12 -7.27 -14.73
C VAL A 194 1.11 -8.38 -15.03
N ASP A 195 2.13 -8.49 -14.21
CA ASP A 195 3.10 -9.57 -14.26
C ASP A 195 2.90 -10.56 -13.11
N GLN A 196 2.58 -11.80 -13.44
CA GLN A 196 2.47 -12.90 -12.48
C GLN A 196 3.51 -13.98 -12.81
N THR A 197 4.50 -14.14 -11.97
CA THR A 197 5.69 -14.96 -12.27
C THR A 197 5.83 -16.20 -11.39
N ASP A 198 4.78 -16.93 -11.14
CA ASP A 198 4.87 -18.20 -10.41
C ASP A 198 5.05 -19.41 -11.33
N THR A 199 5.86 -20.37 -10.89
CA THR A 199 6.18 -21.57 -11.65
C THR A 199 5.34 -22.81 -11.26
N ALA A 200 4.45 -22.72 -10.27
CA ALA A 200 3.86 -23.93 -9.67
C ALA A 200 2.34 -23.93 -9.48
N SER A 201 1.62 -22.83 -9.72
CA SER A 201 0.18 -22.74 -9.42
C SER A 201 -0.60 -21.87 -10.40
N THR A 202 -1.91 -21.86 -10.20
CA THR A 202 -2.86 -21.13 -11.04
C THR A 202 -2.92 -19.66 -10.59
N ASN A 203 -2.42 -18.75 -11.41
CA ASN A 203 -2.58 -17.32 -11.21
C ASN A 203 -3.87 -16.86 -11.89
N VAL A 204 -4.63 -16.02 -11.21
CA VAL A 204 -5.87 -15.44 -11.73
C VAL A 204 -5.71 -13.92 -11.84
N ALA A 205 -5.96 -13.39 -13.02
CA ALA A 205 -6.07 -11.95 -13.24
C ALA A 205 -7.48 -11.66 -13.79
N ASN A 206 -8.26 -10.90 -13.04
CA ASN A 206 -9.57 -10.44 -13.44
C ASN A 206 -9.55 -8.92 -13.58
N ILE A 207 -9.58 -8.43 -14.82
CA ILE A 207 -9.51 -6.99 -15.09
C ILE A 207 -10.80 -6.55 -15.76
N ILE A 208 -11.50 -5.65 -15.10
CA ILE A 208 -12.73 -5.02 -15.61
C ILE A 208 -12.39 -3.56 -15.88
N SER A 209 -12.34 -3.20 -17.15
CA SER A 209 -12.00 -1.83 -17.55
C SER A 209 -13.14 -1.20 -18.34
N THR A 210 -13.60 -0.05 -17.88
CA THR A 210 -14.53 0.82 -18.61
C THR A 210 -13.75 2.04 -19.08
N THR A 211 -13.27 1.98 -20.31
CA THR A 211 -12.43 3.03 -20.90
C THR A 211 -12.72 3.22 -22.37
N THR A 212 -12.41 4.40 -22.88
CA THR A 212 -12.47 4.71 -24.33
C THR A 212 -11.16 4.40 -25.04
N THR A 213 -10.03 4.48 -24.33
CA THR A 213 -8.69 4.16 -24.84
C THR A 213 -7.86 3.58 -23.69
N GLY A 214 -7.01 2.62 -23.97
CA GLY A 214 -6.13 2.06 -22.95
C GLY A 214 -5.43 0.80 -23.44
N THR A 215 -4.36 0.41 -22.72
CA THR A 215 -3.61 -0.81 -22.94
C THR A 215 -3.72 -1.69 -21.70
N ILE A 216 -3.91 -2.97 -21.89
CA ILE A 216 -3.90 -3.95 -20.82
C ILE A 216 -2.94 -5.07 -21.24
N ASN A 217 -1.84 -5.19 -20.56
CA ASN A 217 -0.87 -6.25 -20.74
C ASN A 217 -0.92 -7.20 -19.53
N ILE A 218 -1.06 -8.47 -19.78
CA ILE A 218 -1.05 -9.48 -18.73
C ILE A 218 -0.03 -10.55 -19.11
N ALA A 219 1.02 -10.67 -18.31
CA ALA A 219 1.99 -11.74 -18.43
C ALA A 219 1.82 -12.72 -17.26
N GLN A 220 1.46 -13.95 -17.58
CA GLN A 220 1.30 -15.03 -16.61
C GLN A 220 2.26 -16.16 -16.97
N CYS A 221 3.23 -16.44 -16.12
CA CYS A 221 4.24 -17.44 -16.39
C CYS A 221 4.12 -18.65 -15.46
N ALA A 222 3.73 -19.78 -16.03
CA ALA A 222 3.77 -21.06 -15.30
C ALA A 222 5.15 -21.76 -15.38
N SER A 223 6.00 -21.45 -16.34
CA SER A 223 7.43 -21.86 -16.40
C SER A 223 8.12 -21.16 -17.57
N GLY A 224 9.03 -20.27 -17.30
CA GLY A 224 10.04 -19.77 -18.26
C GLY A 224 9.49 -18.79 -19.31
N CYS A 225 8.98 -17.63 -18.88
CA CYS A 225 8.93 -16.46 -19.76
C CYS A 225 10.31 -15.90 -20.02
#